data_18b257f7f6eb48d755f2242ba809ce23
#
_entry.id   18b257f7f6eb48d755f2242ba809ce23
#
_cell.length_a   1.000
_cell.length_b   1.000
_cell.length_c   1.000
_cell.angle_alpha   90.00
_cell.angle_beta   90.00
_cell.angle_gamma   90.00
#
_symmetry.space_group_name_H-M   'P 1'
#
loop_
_entity.id
_entity.type
_entity.pdbx_description
1 polymer ?
#
loop_
_entity_poly.entity_id
_entity_poly.type
_entity_poly.pdbx_seq_one_letter_code
_entity_poly.pdbx_strand_id
1 'polypeptide(L)'
;MLLREVTEDDLAIFFAQQQDPAANWMAAFTAKDPADWAAFAAKWAKIFGDRTNTTKTIVWDGCVAGSIGSFIAPWSGQREVTYWVGRNFWGRGVATCALTEFVGELVERPLYARVAEDNLASLRVLEKCGFLVIGREKGFANARRTEIEELVLELR
;
A
#
# COMPACT_ATOMS: atom_id res chain seq x y z
N MET A 1 8.01 16.53 -0.58
CA MET A 1 7.81 15.07 -0.56
C MET A 1 8.94 14.41 -1.33
N LEU A 2 9.46 13.32 -0.83
CA LEU A 2 10.54 12.58 -1.45
C LEU A 2 10.25 11.09 -1.39
N LEU A 3 10.50 10.37 -2.49
CA LEU A 3 10.54 8.90 -2.52
C LEU A 3 12.01 8.48 -2.55
N ARG A 4 12.41 7.64 -1.61
CA ARG A 4 13.77 7.10 -1.56
C ARG A 4 13.78 5.60 -1.31
N GLU A 5 14.91 4.96 -1.49
CA GLU A 5 15.06 3.54 -1.18
C GLU A 5 14.71 3.25 0.28
N VAL A 6 14.06 2.11 0.51
CA VAL A 6 13.73 1.63 1.86
C VAL A 6 15.02 1.13 2.53
N THR A 7 15.22 1.54 3.78
CA THR A 7 16.32 1.03 4.63
C THR A 7 15.77 0.17 5.76
N GLU A 8 16.63 -0.61 6.40
CA GLU A 8 16.21 -1.42 7.55
C GLU A 8 15.66 -0.58 8.71
N ASP A 9 16.21 0.62 8.91
CA ASP A 9 15.74 1.54 9.95
C ASP A 9 14.29 1.99 9.72
N ASP A 10 13.85 2.04 8.48
CA ASP A 10 12.48 2.42 8.13
C ASP A 10 11.48 1.36 8.59
N LEU A 11 11.88 0.09 8.67
CA LEU A 11 10.99 -1.01 8.98
C LEU A 11 10.35 -0.88 10.37
N ALA A 12 11.08 -0.39 11.35
CA ALA A 12 10.54 -0.15 12.69
C ALA A 12 9.41 0.89 12.66
N ILE A 13 9.56 1.91 11.82
CA ILE A 13 8.55 2.96 11.64
C ILE A 13 7.32 2.40 10.92
N PHE A 14 7.51 1.66 9.84
CA PHE A 14 6.42 1.01 9.11
C PHE A 14 5.65 0.04 10.00
N PHE A 15 6.38 -0.72 10.82
CA PHE A 15 5.77 -1.64 11.77
C PHE A 15 4.89 -0.92 12.79
N ALA A 16 5.37 0.19 13.35
CA ALA A 16 4.60 1.01 14.28
C ALA A 16 3.34 1.59 13.59
N GLN A 17 3.47 2.05 12.36
CA GLN A 17 2.36 2.64 11.60
C GLN A 17 1.24 1.63 11.33
N GLN A 18 1.58 0.38 11.02
CA GLN A 18 0.56 -0.65 10.74
C GLN A 18 -0.22 -1.10 11.99
N GLN A 19 0.26 -0.78 13.18
CA GLN A 19 -0.40 -1.13 14.42
C GLN A 19 -1.51 -0.16 14.83
N ASP A 20 -1.64 0.98 14.16
CA ASP A 20 -2.75 1.90 14.41
C ASP A 20 -4.07 1.20 14.10
N PRO A 21 -4.97 1.03 15.10
CA PRO A 21 -6.21 0.30 14.89
C PRO A 21 -7.11 0.90 13.82
N ALA A 22 -7.18 2.23 13.72
CA ALA A 22 -8.01 2.90 12.73
C ALA A 22 -7.45 2.68 11.32
N ALA A 23 -6.14 2.79 11.14
CA ALA A 23 -5.49 2.53 9.84
C ALA A 23 -5.65 1.06 9.44
N ASN A 24 -5.47 0.16 10.37
CA ASN A 24 -5.61 -1.29 10.13
C ASN A 24 -7.04 -1.64 9.72
N TRP A 25 -8.04 -1.08 10.40
CA TRP A 25 -9.45 -1.27 10.08
C TRP A 25 -9.76 -0.78 8.66
N MET A 26 -9.30 0.42 8.31
CA MET A 26 -9.56 1.02 6.99
C MET A 26 -8.90 0.23 5.86
N ALA A 27 -7.67 -0.24 6.06
CA ALA A 27 -6.97 -1.04 5.07
C ALA A 27 -7.61 -2.42 4.91
N ALA A 28 -8.20 -2.96 5.95
CA ALA A 28 -8.97 -4.20 6.01
C ALA A 28 -8.17 -5.47 5.69
N PHE A 29 -7.57 -5.56 4.50
CA PHE A 29 -6.79 -6.72 4.03
C PHE A 29 -5.35 -6.63 4.52
N THR A 30 -5.17 -6.83 5.81
CA THR A 30 -3.91 -6.62 6.52
C THR A 30 -3.35 -7.91 7.09
N ALA A 31 -2.17 -7.82 7.71
CA ALA A 31 -1.54 -8.96 8.38
C ALA A 31 -2.49 -9.58 9.42
N LYS A 32 -2.40 -10.90 9.59
CA LYS A 32 -3.19 -11.65 10.55
C LYS A 32 -3.00 -11.12 11.98
N ASP A 33 -1.74 -10.84 12.35
CA ASP A 33 -1.38 -10.19 13.60
C ASP A 33 -0.42 -9.03 13.31
N PRO A 34 -0.92 -7.77 13.33
CA PRO A 34 -0.06 -6.61 13.04
C PRO A 34 1.05 -6.40 14.06
N ALA A 35 0.99 -7.01 15.24
CA ALA A 35 2.01 -6.91 16.27
C ALA A 35 3.10 -7.99 16.16
N ASP A 36 3.00 -8.91 15.21
CA ASP A 36 3.98 -9.96 14.98
C ASP A 36 5.17 -9.43 14.18
N TRP A 37 6.21 -9.00 14.89
CA TRP A 37 7.43 -8.49 14.27
C TRP A 37 8.15 -9.53 13.41
N ALA A 38 8.21 -10.78 13.85
CA ALA A 38 8.90 -11.82 13.11
C ALA A 38 8.24 -12.04 11.73
N ALA A 39 6.92 -12.07 11.68
CA ALA A 39 6.17 -12.18 10.42
C ALA A 39 6.38 -10.96 9.53
N PHE A 40 6.36 -9.76 10.11
CA PHE A 40 6.61 -8.51 9.40
C PHE A 40 8.02 -8.47 8.80
N ALA A 41 9.04 -8.80 9.60
CA ALA A 41 10.42 -8.81 9.15
C ALA A 41 10.65 -9.86 8.05
N ALA A 42 10.03 -11.04 8.17
CA ALA A 42 10.11 -12.08 7.14
C ALA A 42 9.47 -11.62 5.82
N LYS A 43 8.34 -10.93 5.89
CA LYS A 43 7.68 -10.36 4.71
C LYS A 43 8.61 -9.36 4.00
N TRP A 44 9.22 -8.45 4.73
CA TRP A 44 10.11 -7.46 4.14
C TRP A 44 11.40 -8.08 3.59
N ALA A 45 11.93 -9.12 4.23
CA ALA A 45 13.06 -9.87 3.69
C ALA A 45 12.73 -10.48 2.32
N LYS A 46 11.52 -11.03 2.16
CA LYS A 46 11.03 -11.51 0.86
C LYS A 46 10.92 -10.40 -0.16
N ILE A 47 10.38 -9.25 0.24
CA ILE A 47 10.23 -8.08 -0.64
C ILE A 47 11.61 -7.64 -1.16
N PHE A 48 12.59 -7.52 -0.28
CA PHE A 48 13.95 -7.12 -0.66
C PHE A 48 14.65 -8.16 -1.54
N GLY A 49 14.35 -9.44 -1.33
CA GLY A 49 14.95 -10.54 -2.09
C GLY A 49 14.38 -10.73 -3.50
N ASP A 50 13.26 -10.09 -3.81
CA ASP A 50 12.59 -10.22 -5.11
C ASP A 50 12.86 -8.96 -5.95
N ARG A 51 13.69 -9.11 -6.99
CA ARG A 51 14.08 -8.00 -7.87
C ARG A 51 12.94 -7.46 -8.75
N THR A 52 11.83 -8.18 -8.84
CA THR A 52 10.64 -7.69 -9.57
C THR A 52 9.86 -6.67 -8.76
N ASN A 53 10.11 -6.57 -7.46
CA ASN A 53 9.50 -5.57 -6.60
C ASN A 53 10.22 -4.24 -6.68
N THR A 54 9.45 -3.16 -6.64
CA THR A 54 9.98 -1.80 -6.44
C THR A 54 9.32 -1.25 -5.19
N THR A 55 10.12 -0.83 -4.21
CA THR A 55 9.62 -0.25 -2.96
C THR A 55 10.34 1.04 -2.64
N LYS A 56 9.59 2.00 -2.10
CA LYS A 56 10.13 3.29 -1.69
C LYS A 56 9.58 3.70 -0.33
N THR A 57 10.40 4.40 0.40
CA THR A 57 9.97 5.12 1.61
C THR A 57 9.46 6.48 1.19
N ILE A 58 8.28 6.84 1.70
CA ILE A 58 7.70 8.17 1.50
C ILE A 58 8.22 9.07 2.62
N VAL A 59 8.91 10.14 2.24
CA VAL A 59 9.40 11.17 3.18
C VAL A 59 8.60 12.45 2.98
N TRP A 60 8.04 12.97 4.07
CA TRP A 60 7.25 14.19 4.09
C TRP A 60 7.76 15.09 5.22
N ASP A 61 8.14 16.33 4.90
CA ASP A 61 8.72 17.27 5.87
C ASP A 61 9.88 16.66 6.68
N GLY A 62 10.74 15.90 6.00
CA GLY A 62 11.90 15.24 6.63
C GLY A 62 11.58 14.03 7.49
N CYS A 63 10.31 13.61 7.57
CA CYS A 63 9.87 12.46 8.37
C CYS A 63 9.45 11.30 7.48
N VAL A 64 9.65 10.08 7.95
CA VAL A 64 9.14 8.88 7.28
C VAL A 64 7.62 8.85 7.45
N ALA A 65 6.91 9.09 6.35
CA ALA A 65 5.45 9.15 6.35
C ALA A 65 4.79 7.81 6.03
N GLY A 66 5.50 6.92 5.35
CA GLY A 66 4.97 5.62 4.95
C GLY A 66 5.81 4.95 3.89
N SER A 67 5.20 4.01 3.20
CA SER A 67 5.83 3.25 2.11
C SER A 67 4.91 3.13 0.92
N ILE A 68 5.50 2.91 -0.25
CA ILE A 68 4.80 2.65 -1.50
C ILE A 68 5.60 1.63 -2.29
N GLY A 69 4.91 0.74 -3.00
CA GLY A 69 5.60 -0.29 -3.77
C GLY A 69 4.77 -0.88 -4.87
N SER A 70 5.43 -1.62 -5.75
CA SER A 70 4.80 -2.44 -6.76
C SER A 70 5.35 -3.87 -6.71
N PHE A 71 4.50 -4.82 -7.00
CA PHE A 71 4.81 -6.25 -6.96
C PHE A 71 3.98 -7.02 -7.98
N ILE A 72 4.46 -8.20 -8.36
CA ILE A 72 3.67 -9.13 -9.18
C ILE A 72 2.79 -9.93 -8.23
N ALA A 73 1.48 -9.73 -8.34
CA ALA A 73 0.52 -10.40 -7.47
C ALA A 73 0.43 -11.90 -7.81
N PRO A 74 0.64 -12.81 -6.84
CA PRO A 74 0.60 -14.24 -7.11
C PRO A 74 -0.78 -14.75 -7.51
N TRP A 75 -1.85 -14.03 -7.11
CA TRP A 75 -3.23 -14.41 -7.45
C TRP A 75 -3.65 -14.06 -8.88
N SER A 76 -2.96 -13.13 -9.54
CA SER A 76 -3.32 -12.67 -10.88
C SER A 76 -2.17 -12.68 -11.88
N GLY A 77 -0.94 -12.73 -11.42
CA GLY A 77 0.24 -12.56 -12.27
C GLY A 77 0.43 -11.12 -12.79
N GLN A 78 -0.35 -10.17 -12.30
CA GLN A 78 -0.33 -8.77 -12.74
C GLN A 78 0.42 -7.90 -11.75
N ARG A 79 0.95 -6.77 -12.25
CA ARG A 79 1.65 -5.81 -11.40
C ARG A 79 0.66 -4.94 -10.64
N GLU A 80 0.71 -5.02 -9.33
CA GLU A 80 -0.10 -4.21 -8.44
C GLU A 80 0.74 -3.16 -7.71
N VAL A 81 0.14 -2.03 -7.39
CA VAL A 81 0.71 -1.00 -6.53
C VAL A 81 0.03 -1.04 -5.18
N THR A 82 0.80 -0.76 -4.14
CA THR A 82 0.31 -0.71 -2.77
C THR A 82 1.00 0.42 -2.02
N TYR A 83 0.34 1.00 -1.05
CA TYR A 83 0.93 2.04 -0.22
C TYR A 83 0.31 2.04 1.17
N TRP A 84 1.08 2.57 2.11
CA TRP A 84 0.63 2.81 3.48
C TRP A 84 1.15 4.16 3.92
N VAL A 85 0.26 5.01 4.42
CA VAL A 85 0.60 6.32 4.97
C VAL A 85 0.22 6.33 6.45
N GLY A 86 1.17 6.70 7.31
CA GLY A 86 0.94 6.80 8.75
C GLY A 86 -0.15 7.81 9.06
N ARG A 87 -0.94 7.51 10.09
CA ARG A 87 -2.13 8.31 10.44
C ARG A 87 -1.84 9.79 10.65
N ASN A 88 -0.68 10.11 11.23
CA ASN A 88 -0.29 11.51 11.48
C ASN A 88 -0.12 12.34 10.21
N PHE A 89 -0.02 11.68 9.06
CA PHE A 89 0.17 12.32 7.76
C PHE A 89 -1.10 12.31 6.90
N TRP A 90 -2.22 11.81 7.42
CA TRP A 90 -3.49 11.81 6.69
C TRP A 90 -4.03 13.22 6.48
N GLY A 91 -4.79 13.39 5.41
CA GLY A 91 -5.45 14.66 5.11
C GLY A 91 -4.54 15.76 4.56
N ARG A 92 -3.31 15.41 4.17
CA ARG A 92 -2.31 16.37 3.66
C ARG A 92 -1.95 16.14 2.19
N GLY A 93 -2.61 15.20 1.53
CA GLY A 93 -2.32 14.86 0.14
C GLY A 93 -1.06 14.02 -0.06
N VAL A 94 -0.50 13.44 1.00
CA VAL A 94 0.75 12.66 0.95
C VAL A 94 0.60 11.46 0.02
N ALA A 95 -0.46 10.67 0.19
CA ALA A 95 -0.69 9.48 -0.63
C ALA A 95 -0.87 9.83 -2.11
N THR A 96 -1.60 10.89 -2.43
CA THR A 96 -1.79 11.34 -3.82
C THR A 96 -0.47 11.78 -4.44
N CYS A 97 0.34 12.58 -3.73
CA CYS A 97 1.65 12.99 -4.22
C CYS A 97 2.58 11.79 -4.43
N ALA A 98 2.64 10.90 -3.46
CA ALA A 98 3.49 9.72 -3.52
C ALA A 98 3.10 8.80 -4.68
N LEU A 99 1.81 8.51 -4.83
CA LEU A 99 1.32 7.63 -5.90
C LEU A 99 1.55 8.25 -7.28
N THR A 100 1.28 9.54 -7.44
CA THR A 100 1.52 10.25 -8.70
C THR A 100 2.97 10.15 -9.14
N GLU A 101 3.91 10.42 -8.23
CA GLU A 101 5.33 10.33 -8.52
C GLU A 101 5.75 8.88 -8.79
N PHE A 102 5.32 7.96 -7.95
CA PHE A 102 5.70 6.55 -8.07
C PHE A 102 5.25 5.93 -9.40
N VAL A 103 4.00 6.12 -9.80
CA VAL A 103 3.51 5.58 -11.08
C VAL A 103 4.14 6.26 -12.29
N GLY A 104 4.58 7.51 -12.12
CA GLY A 104 5.33 8.24 -13.15
C GLY A 104 6.73 7.66 -13.38
N GLU A 105 7.32 7.05 -12.37
CA GLU A 105 8.63 6.39 -12.46
C GLU A 105 8.52 4.96 -13.02
N LEU A 106 7.37 4.31 -12.91
CA LEU A 106 7.16 2.96 -13.42
C LEU A 106 6.85 3.00 -14.92
N VAL A 107 7.52 2.12 -15.67
CA VAL A 107 7.30 2.01 -17.12
C VAL A 107 6.24 0.98 -17.47
N GLU A 108 5.99 0.03 -16.58
CA GLU A 108 5.03 -1.06 -16.80
C GLU A 108 3.59 -0.54 -16.84
N ARG A 109 2.84 -1.04 -17.80
CA ARG A 109 1.39 -0.82 -17.92
C ARG A 109 0.74 -2.10 -18.44
N PRO A 110 -0.49 -2.41 -18.04
CA PRO A 110 -1.27 -1.70 -17.02
C PRO A 110 -0.78 -1.95 -15.60
N LEU A 111 -1.11 -1.04 -14.68
CA LEU A 111 -0.92 -1.22 -13.24
C LEU A 111 -2.29 -1.46 -12.60
N TYR A 112 -2.31 -2.25 -11.53
CA TYR A 112 -3.52 -2.57 -10.80
C TYR A 112 -3.39 -2.15 -9.34
N ALA A 113 -4.52 -1.90 -8.71
CA ALA A 113 -4.59 -1.63 -7.28
C ALA A 113 -5.88 -2.22 -6.72
N ARG A 114 -5.85 -2.54 -5.43
CA ARG A 114 -7.01 -3.08 -4.71
C ARG A 114 -7.30 -2.23 -3.50
N VAL A 115 -8.57 -2.03 -3.21
CA VAL A 115 -8.99 -1.22 -2.07
C VAL A 115 -10.31 -1.76 -1.52
N ALA A 116 -10.43 -1.80 -0.19
CA ALA A 116 -11.71 -2.12 0.45
C ALA A 116 -12.78 -1.14 -0.02
N GLU A 117 -13.96 -1.64 -0.34
CA GLU A 117 -15.04 -0.85 -0.93
C GLU A 117 -15.39 0.40 -0.13
N ASP A 118 -15.29 0.32 1.18
CA ASP A 118 -15.62 1.42 2.09
C ASP A 118 -14.43 2.33 2.45
N ASN A 119 -13.24 2.05 1.94
CA ASN A 119 -12.07 2.91 2.12
C ASN A 119 -12.10 4.04 1.07
N LEU A 120 -12.99 4.98 1.28
CA LEU A 120 -13.24 6.06 0.32
C LEU A 120 -12.04 6.98 0.11
N ALA A 121 -11.24 7.20 1.16
CA ALA A 121 -10.05 8.04 1.06
C ALA A 121 -9.02 7.44 0.09
N SER A 122 -8.74 6.15 0.21
CA SER A 122 -7.82 5.46 -0.70
C SER A 122 -8.39 5.37 -2.11
N LEU A 123 -9.69 5.12 -2.27
CA LEU A 123 -10.36 5.11 -3.57
C LEU A 123 -10.17 6.45 -4.29
N ARG A 124 -10.36 7.56 -3.58
CA ARG A 124 -10.16 8.90 -4.16
C ARG A 124 -8.72 9.15 -4.58
N VAL A 125 -7.75 8.69 -3.78
CA VAL A 125 -6.33 8.80 -4.14
C VAL A 125 -6.07 8.08 -5.47
N LEU A 126 -6.54 6.85 -5.59
CA LEU A 126 -6.37 6.05 -6.81
C LEU A 126 -7.04 6.72 -8.02
N GLU A 127 -8.27 7.17 -7.87
CA GLU A 127 -9.00 7.85 -8.95
C GLU A 127 -8.31 9.13 -9.40
N LYS A 128 -7.81 9.94 -8.47
CA LYS A 128 -7.04 11.16 -8.79
C LYS A 128 -5.77 10.87 -9.58
N CYS A 129 -5.19 9.69 -9.39
CA CYS A 129 -3.98 9.26 -10.12
C CYS A 129 -4.29 8.53 -11.42
N GLY A 130 -5.57 8.50 -11.85
CA GLY A 130 -5.98 7.96 -13.12
C GLY A 130 -6.42 6.50 -13.12
N PHE A 131 -6.46 5.86 -11.95
CA PHE A 131 -6.98 4.50 -11.84
C PHE A 131 -8.50 4.48 -12.00
N LEU A 132 -9.01 3.47 -12.69
CA LEU A 132 -10.44 3.26 -12.90
C LEU A 132 -10.87 1.92 -12.31
N VAL A 133 -12.03 1.89 -11.67
CA VAL A 133 -12.61 0.66 -11.14
C VAL A 133 -12.99 -0.26 -12.29
N ILE A 134 -12.46 -1.46 -12.32
CA ILE A 134 -12.73 -2.47 -13.36
C ILE A 134 -13.45 -3.69 -12.82
N GLY A 135 -13.55 -3.87 -11.51
CA GLY A 135 -14.21 -5.03 -10.94
C GLY A 135 -14.30 -5.00 -9.45
N ARG A 136 -14.93 -6.05 -8.92
CA ARG A 136 -15.08 -6.31 -7.50
C ARG A 136 -14.75 -7.76 -7.22
N GLU A 137 -14.15 -7.99 -6.07
CA GLU A 137 -13.91 -9.34 -5.55
C GLU A 137 -14.27 -9.36 -4.07
N LYS A 138 -14.62 -10.52 -3.56
CA LYS A 138 -14.86 -10.73 -2.15
C LYS A 138 -13.66 -11.44 -1.54
N GLY A 139 -13.18 -10.95 -0.41
CA GLY A 139 -12.05 -11.56 0.28
C GLY A 139 -12.18 -11.44 1.79
N PHE A 140 -11.48 -12.33 2.50
CA PHE A 140 -11.44 -12.30 3.96
C PHE A 140 -10.51 -11.17 4.42
N ALA A 141 -11.09 -10.21 5.15
CA ALA A 141 -10.35 -9.07 5.70
C ALA A 141 -9.92 -9.39 7.14
N ASN A 142 -8.63 -9.60 7.36
CA ASN A 142 -8.12 -9.94 8.69
C ASN A 142 -8.49 -8.90 9.75
N ALA A 143 -8.42 -7.60 9.39
CA ALA A 143 -8.75 -6.53 10.33
C ALA A 143 -10.24 -6.49 10.70
N ARG A 144 -11.11 -6.98 9.82
CA ARG A 144 -12.57 -7.00 10.01
C ARG A 144 -13.09 -8.35 10.49
N ARG A 145 -12.28 -9.40 10.42
CA ARG A 145 -12.62 -10.80 10.76
C ARG A 145 -13.85 -11.31 10.02
N THR A 146 -14.03 -10.86 8.79
CA THR A 146 -15.15 -11.27 7.93
C THR A 146 -14.78 -11.04 6.46
N GLU A 147 -15.55 -11.64 5.56
CA GLU A 147 -15.43 -11.30 4.15
C GLU A 147 -16.05 -9.94 3.87
N ILE A 148 -15.35 -9.14 3.06
CA ILE A 148 -15.85 -7.86 2.58
C ILE A 148 -15.57 -7.72 1.09
N GLU A 149 -16.26 -6.78 0.45
CA GLU A 149 -16.01 -6.42 -0.94
C GLU A 149 -14.72 -5.61 -1.09
N GLU A 150 -13.98 -5.93 -2.12
CA GLU A 150 -12.75 -5.24 -2.53
C GLU A 150 -12.92 -4.75 -3.97
N LEU A 151 -12.58 -3.50 -4.21
CA LEU A 151 -12.57 -2.95 -5.57
C LEU A 151 -11.22 -3.24 -6.22
N VAL A 152 -11.26 -3.58 -7.50
CA VAL A 152 -10.06 -3.75 -8.34
C VAL A 152 -10.03 -2.58 -9.32
N LEU A 153 -8.89 -1.87 -9.37
CA LEU A 153 -8.69 -0.72 -10.23
C LEU A 153 -7.53 -0.95 -11.19
N GLU A 154 -7.60 -0.28 -12.33
CA GLU A 154 -6.57 -0.39 -13.38
C GLU A 154 -6.12 1.00 -13.83
N LEU A 155 -4.81 1.16 -14.00
CA LEU A 155 -4.20 2.30 -14.68
C LEU A 155 -3.56 1.79 -15.99
N ARG A 156 -4.09 2.20 -17.12
CA ARG A 156 -3.60 1.85 -18.45
C ARG A 156 -2.40 2.67 -18.90
#